data_0e9886c1815363895769222476d71acf
#
_entry.id   0e9886c1815363895769222476d71acf
#
_cell.length_a   1.000
_cell.length_b   1.000
_cell.length_c   1.000
_cell.angle_alpha   90.00
_cell.angle_beta   90.00
_cell.angle_gamma   90.00
#
_symmetry.space_group_name_H-M   'P 1'
#
loop_
_entity.id
_entity.type
_entity.pdbx_description
1 polymer ?
#
loop_
_entity_poly.entity_id
_entity_poly.type
_entity_poly.pdbx_seq_one_letter_code
_entity_poly.pdbx_strand_id
1 'polypeptide(L)'
;MESEDHLYSGVIGRVQWFARRFGWGEIVCLPFRILASRIVVPFLRERHFKFRGGLLPCFYAHYNVTWCNERAVEVPLGRWYLEQAAEEAARVLEVGHVLGHYGDHDHAVLDKYETASGVINEDITTWQTEERFDLILSISTFEHIGFDDDAPGGSADKILAAIAACRNLLKPQGRLAITVPLGYNPELDRLIERNELGEDRGWFLLRHGPREWKEVARHQAMGTPFGRPFPFANALLVAEFDAPN
;
A
#
# COMPACT_ATOMS: atom_id res chain seq x y z
N MET A 1 -7.11 -14.31 26.59
CA MET A 1 -8.09 -13.94 25.57
C MET A 1 -8.60 -12.58 25.98
N GLU A 2 -7.70 -11.59 25.93
CA GLU A 2 -7.99 -10.17 26.17
C GLU A 2 -7.79 -9.47 24.84
N SER A 3 -8.77 -8.69 24.48
CA SER A 3 -9.14 -8.17 23.19
C SER A 3 -8.03 -7.37 22.47
N GLU A 4 -7.70 -7.80 21.26
CA GLU A 4 -6.93 -7.09 20.22
C GLU A 4 -7.66 -5.83 19.68
N ASP A 5 -8.57 -5.26 20.44
CA ASP A 5 -9.56 -4.28 19.98
C ASP A 5 -9.13 -2.81 20.23
N HIS A 6 -7.85 -2.54 20.53
CA HIS A 6 -7.43 -1.22 21.02
C HIS A 6 -7.03 -0.20 19.96
N LEU A 7 -6.61 -0.58 18.75
CA LEU A 7 -6.16 0.36 17.71
C LEU A 7 -7.31 1.19 17.11
N TYR A 8 -8.52 0.67 17.10
CA TYR A 8 -9.69 1.32 16.49
C TYR A 8 -10.85 1.59 17.47
N SER A 9 -10.65 1.38 18.77
CA SER A 9 -11.69 1.60 19.78
C SER A 9 -11.93 3.08 20.04
N GLY A 10 -12.96 3.63 19.38
CA GLY A 10 -13.49 4.95 19.62
C GLY A 10 -12.85 6.09 18.83
N VAL A 11 -13.61 7.16 18.60
CA VAL A 11 -13.19 8.35 17.83
C VAL A 11 -11.95 9.01 18.45
N ILE A 12 -11.85 9.05 19.78
CA ILE A 12 -10.73 9.69 20.49
C ILE A 12 -9.43 8.91 20.27
N GLY A 13 -9.45 7.57 20.32
CA GLY A 13 -8.27 6.73 20.07
C GLY A 13 -7.77 6.91 18.64
N ARG A 14 -8.65 6.93 17.65
CA ARG A 14 -8.30 7.19 16.24
C ARG A 14 -7.69 8.57 16.05
N VAL A 15 -8.24 9.60 16.67
CA VAL A 15 -7.70 10.98 16.60
C VAL A 15 -6.32 11.06 17.24
N GLN A 16 -6.13 10.45 18.41
CA GLN A 16 -4.83 10.44 19.10
C GLN A 16 -3.77 9.66 18.30
N TRP A 17 -4.12 8.49 17.76
CA TRP A 17 -3.24 7.72 16.89
C TRP A 17 -2.85 8.54 15.66
N PHE A 18 -3.82 9.13 14.97
CA PHE A 18 -3.57 9.97 13.80
C PHE A 18 -2.71 11.20 14.14
N ALA A 19 -2.95 11.84 15.30
CA ALA A 19 -2.15 12.97 15.76
C ALA A 19 -0.70 12.60 16.04
N ARG A 20 -0.46 11.44 16.66
CA ARG A 20 0.89 10.95 16.94
C ARG A 20 1.63 10.60 15.66
N ARG A 21 0.92 10.05 14.67
CA ARG A 21 1.50 9.56 13.43
C ARG A 21 1.74 10.65 12.40
N PHE A 22 0.76 11.51 12.19
CA PHE A 22 0.77 12.54 11.13
C PHE A 22 0.97 13.97 11.65
N GLY A 23 0.86 14.14 12.96
CA GLY A 23 0.95 15.45 13.62
C GLY A 23 -0.39 16.19 13.69
N TRP A 24 -0.52 17.09 14.65
CA TRP A 24 -1.75 17.88 14.88
C TRP A 24 -2.09 18.79 13.69
N GLY A 25 -1.09 19.24 12.93
CA GLY A 25 -1.30 20.04 11.73
C GLY A 25 -2.14 19.30 10.66
N GLU A 26 -1.91 18.00 10.49
CA GLU A 26 -2.66 17.19 9.53
C GLU A 26 -4.12 16.98 9.97
N ILE A 27 -4.38 16.82 11.27
CA ILE A 27 -5.76 16.74 11.79
C ILE A 27 -6.54 18.00 11.43
N VAL A 28 -5.93 19.16 11.56
CA VAL A 28 -6.57 20.44 11.22
C VAL A 28 -6.74 20.60 9.72
N CYS A 29 -5.72 20.23 8.93
CA CYS A 29 -5.74 20.42 7.48
C CYS A 29 -6.59 19.40 6.73
N LEU A 30 -6.74 18.16 7.25
CA LEU A 30 -7.46 17.09 6.56
C LEU A 30 -8.92 17.43 6.24
N PRO A 31 -9.75 17.97 7.16
CA PRO A 31 -11.11 18.38 6.83
C PRO A 31 -11.19 19.42 5.71
N PHE A 32 -10.24 20.36 5.70
CA PHE A 32 -10.16 21.37 4.62
C PHE A 32 -9.76 20.74 3.29
N ARG A 33 -8.85 19.77 3.28
CA ARG A 33 -8.49 19.02 2.06
C ARG A 33 -9.66 18.19 1.54
N ILE A 34 -10.41 17.53 2.43
CA ILE A 34 -11.61 16.78 2.06
C ILE A 34 -12.66 17.71 1.41
N LEU A 35 -12.92 18.87 2.03
CA LEU A 35 -13.84 19.85 1.47
C LEU A 35 -13.32 20.41 0.15
N ALA A 36 -12.06 20.81 0.11
CA ALA A 36 -11.41 21.33 -1.09
C ALA A 36 -11.40 20.29 -2.23
N SER A 37 -11.32 19.00 -1.93
CA SER A 37 -11.30 17.95 -2.96
C SER A 37 -12.51 18.00 -3.89
N ARG A 38 -13.68 18.33 -3.35
CA ARG A 38 -14.92 18.45 -4.15
C ARG A 38 -14.87 19.58 -5.19
N ILE A 39 -14.07 20.61 -4.90
CA ILE A 39 -13.90 21.75 -5.79
C ILE A 39 -12.67 21.52 -6.69
N VAL A 40 -11.57 21.03 -6.12
CA VAL A 40 -10.28 20.93 -6.81
C VAL A 40 -10.26 19.77 -7.80
N VAL A 41 -10.70 18.58 -7.38
CA VAL A 41 -10.58 17.34 -8.21
C VAL A 41 -11.18 17.49 -9.60
N PRO A 42 -12.40 18.07 -9.81
CA PRO A 42 -12.99 18.22 -11.14
C PRO A 42 -12.18 19.10 -12.10
N PHE A 43 -11.34 19.98 -11.56
CA PHE A 43 -10.51 20.89 -12.35
C PHE A 43 -9.05 20.45 -12.46
N LEU A 44 -8.68 19.31 -11.86
CA LEU A 44 -7.34 18.80 -12.00
C LEU A 44 -7.10 18.31 -13.41
N ARG A 45 -6.04 18.83 -14.02
CA ARG A 45 -5.58 18.29 -15.30
C ARG A 45 -5.03 16.89 -15.05
N GLU A 46 -5.34 16.01 -15.98
CA GLU A 46 -4.75 14.69 -16.03
C GLU A 46 -3.22 14.80 -16.05
N ARG A 47 -2.57 14.01 -15.20
CA ARG A 47 -1.11 13.88 -15.15
C ARG A 47 -0.75 12.42 -15.29
N HIS A 48 0.45 12.19 -15.74
CA HIS A 48 0.98 10.84 -15.95
C HIS A 48 2.32 10.73 -15.24
N PHE A 49 2.67 9.52 -14.89
CA PHE A 49 3.99 9.16 -14.39
C PHE A 49 4.53 7.97 -15.18
N LYS A 50 5.85 7.87 -15.26
CA LYS A 50 6.50 6.73 -15.89
C LYS A 50 6.62 5.58 -14.90
N PHE A 51 6.37 4.36 -15.36
CA PHE A 51 6.61 3.13 -14.63
C PHE A 51 7.00 2.03 -15.61
N ARG A 52 8.20 1.43 -15.43
CA ARG A 52 8.74 0.36 -16.27
C ARG A 52 8.73 0.69 -17.77
N GLY A 53 9.07 1.93 -18.08
CA GLY A 53 9.07 2.43 -19.46
C GLY A 53 7.70 2.78 -20.04
N GLY A 54 6.61 2.39 -19.40
CA GLY A 54 5.24 2.78 -19.74
C GLY A 54 4.86 4.14 -19.13
N LEU A 55 3.73 4.66 -19.55
CA LEU A 55 3.15 5.90 -19.04
C LEU A 55 1.78 5.59 -18.44
N LEU A 56 1.60 5.79 -17.14
CA LEU A 56 0.36 5.56 -16.41
C LEU A 56 -0.30 6.88 -16.01
N PRO A 57 -1.64 7.00 -16.11
CA PRO A 57 -2.35 8.20 -15.65
C PRO A 57 -2.37 8.25 -14.13
N CYS A 58 -2.24 9.45 -13.54
CA CYS A 58 -2.49 9.64 -12.12
C CYS A 58 -4.00 9.57 -11.84
N PHE A 59 -4.36 8.96 -10.74
CA PHE A 59 -5.74 8.84 -10.28
C PHE A 59 -6.06 9.90 -9.23
N TYR A 60 -7.15 10.64 -9.44
CA TYR A 60 -7.61 11.67 -8.50
C TYR A 60 -9.06 11.44 -8.11
N ALA A 61 -9.31 11.23 -6.82
CA ALA A 61 -10.65 11.07 -6.27
C ALA A 61 -10.81 11.88 -4.99
N HIS A 62 -12.07 12.08 -4.59
CA HIS A 62 -12.41 12.71 -3.31
C HIS A 62 -12.09 11.80 -2.14
N TYR A 63 -12.37 10.50 -2.32
CA TYR A 63 -12.13 9.51 -1.31
C TYR A 63 -10.64 9.48 -0.95
N ASN A 64 -10.37 9.47 0.35
CA ASN A 64 -9.02 9.46 0.93
C ASN A 64 -8.08 10.53 0.35
N VAL A 65 -8.62 11.66 -0.14
CA VAL A 65 -7.87 12.80 -0.71
C VAL A 65 -6.75 12.40 -1.68
N THR A 66 -7.00 11.42 -2.55
CA THR A 66 -6.00 10.82 -3.45
C THR A 66 -5.24 11.85 -4.29
N TRP A 67 -5.85 12.98 -4.55
CA TRP A 67 -5.22 14.07 -5.32
C TRP A 67 -3.97 14.68 -4.65
N CYS A 68 -3.73 14.38 -3.36
CA CYS A 68 -2.60 14.93 -2.63
C CYS A 68 -1.77 13.88 -1.87
N ASN A 69 -1.99 12.59 -2.12
CA ASN A 69 -1.24 11.50 -1.50
C ASN A 69 -0.72 10.48 -2.53
N GLU A 70 -0.09 9.43 -2.06
CA GLU A 70 0.49 8.33 -2.85
C GLU A 70 -0.54 7.51 -3.62
N ARG A 71 -1.79 7.47 -3.16
CA ARG A 71 -2.87 6.75 -3.87
C ARG A 71 -3.07 7.26 -5.30
N ALA A 72 -2.61 8.51 -5.58
CA ALA A 72 -2.59 9.06 -6.93
C ALA A 72 -1.81 8.20 -7.93
N VAL A 73 -0.80 7.48 -7.48
CA VAL A 73 0.02 6.58 -8.31
C VAL A 73 -0.19 5.11 -7.97
N GLU A 74 -0.50 4.76 -6.74
CA GLU A 74 -0.70 3.38 -6.32
C GLU A 74 -1.97 2.75 -6.90
N VAL A 75 -3.08 3.49 -6.95
CA VAL A 75 -4.32 2.99 -7.58
C VAL A 75 -4.10 2.66 -9.07
N PRO A 76 -3.47 3.53 -9.88
CA PRO A 76 -3.10 3.16 -11.25
C PRO A 76 -2.13 1.98 -11.35
N LEU A 77 -1.17 1.85 -10.43
CA LEU A 77 -0.26 0.70 -10.38
C LEU A 77 -1.03 -0.60 -10.11
N GLY A 78 -1.91 -0.60 -9.12
CA GLY A 78 -2.76 -1.75 -8.83
C GLY A 78 -3.61 -2.15 -10.02
N ARG A 79 -4.27 -1.18 -10.67
CA ARG A 79 -5.06 -1.42 -11.89
C ARG A 79 -4.23 -1.98 -13.03
N TRP A 80 -3.03 -1.45 -13.22
CA TRP A 80 -2.10 -1.95 -14.24
C TRP A 80 -1.73 -3.43 -14.02
N TYR A 81 -1.51 -3.86 -12.76
CA TYR A 81 -1.30 -5.28 -12.44
C TYR A 81 -2.56 -6.12 -12.69
N LEU A 82 -3.74 -5.61 -12.32
CA LEU A 82 -5.01 -6.30 -12.54
C LEU A 82 -5.35 -6.45 -14.03
N GLU A 83 -5.08 -5.42 -14.84
CA GLU A 83 -5.29 -5.46 -16.30
C GLU A 83 -4.45 -6.56 -16.94
N GLN A 84 -3.16 -6.66 -16.57
CA GLN A 84 -2.30 -7.75 -17.08
C GLN A 84 -2.78 -9.13 -16.61
N ALA A 85 -3.20 -9.25 -15.35
CA ALA A 85 -3.74 -10.49 -14.82
C ALA A 85 -5.04 -10.90 -15.56
N ALA A 86 -5.89 -9.94 -15.90
CA ALA A 86 -7.13 -10.20 -16.63
C ALA A 86 -6.88 -10.70 -18.06
N GLU A 87 -5.87 -10.16 -18.75
CA GLU A 87 -5.45 -10.64 -20.08
C GLU A 87 -5.02 -12.13 -20.05
N GLU A 88 -4.47 -12.59 -18.94
CA GLU A 88 -4.00 -13.95 -18.72
C GLU A 88 -5.07 -14.86 -18.08
N ALA A 89 -6.27 -14.34 -17.78
CA ALA A 89 -7.31 -15.01 -16.99
C ALA A 89 -6.77 -15.51 -15.64
N ALA A 90 -5.89 -14.73 -15.04
CA ALA A 90 -5.15 -15.08 -13.85
C ALA A 90 -6.04 -15.03 -12.59
N ARG A 91 -5.79 -15.93 -11.64
CA ARG A 91 -6.41 -15.87 -10.33
C ARG A 91 -5.67 -14.89 -9.42
N VAL A 92 -6.38 -13.88 -8.94
CA VAL A 92 -5.81 -12.78 -8.16
C VAL A 92 -6.29 -12.81 -6.72
N LEU A 93 -5.38 -12.49 -5.78
CA LEU A 93 -5.68 -12.16 -4.38
C LEU A 93 -5.15 -10.74 -4.09
N GLU A 94 -5.99 -9.88 -3.55
CA GLU A 94 -5.56 -8.63 -2.93
C GLU A 94 -5.40 -8.84 -1.42
N VAL A 95 -4.24 -8.46 -0.88
CA VAL A 95 -3.96 -8.44 0.57
C VAL A 95 -3.99 -7.00 1.05
N GLY A 96 -4.97 -6.70 1.91
CA GLY A 96 -5.36 -5.34 2.26
C GLY A 96 -6.43 -4.80 1.30
N HIS A 97 -7.61 -4.45 1.82
CA HIS A 97 -8.76 -4.00 1.03
C HIS A 97 -8.60 -2.55 0.59
N VAL A 98 -7.84 -2.29 -0.47
CA VAL A 98 -7.57 -0.93 -0.96
C VAL A 98 -8.29 -0.63 -2.26
N LEU A 99 -8.14 -1.47 -3.29
CA LEU A 99 -8.66 -1.18 -4.63
C LEU A 99 -10.19 -1.16 -4.68
N GLY A 100 -10.85 -1.96 -3.86
CA GLY A 100 -12.31 -1.98 -3.74
C GLY A 100 -12.93 -0.64 -3.34
N HIS A 101 -12.17 0.23 -2.68
CA HIS A 101 -12.61 1.59 -2.36
C HIS A 101 -12.57 2.55 -3.56
N TYR A 102 -11.96 2.14 -4.67
CA TYR A 102 -11.74 2.99 -5.86
C TYR A 102 -12.39 2.44 -7.13
N GLY A 103 -13.07 1.32 -7.04
CA GLY A 103 -13.80 0.73 -8.16
C GLY A 103 -14.23 -0.70 -7.86
N ASP A 104 -15.05 -1.26 -8.75
CA ASP A 104 -15.47 -2.65 -8.67
C ASP A 104 -14.29 -3.58 -9.01
N HIS A 105 -14.25 -4.75 -8.36
CA HIS A 105 -13.28 -5.80 -8.58
C HIS A 105 -13.95 -7.18 -8.41
N ASP A 106 -13.46 -8.17 -9.14
CA ASP A 106 -13.95 -9.56 -9.10
C ASP A 106 -12.89 -10.53 -8.58
N HIS A 107 -11.83 -10.05 -7.98
CA HIS A 107 -10.79 -10.87 -7.37
C HIS A 107 -11.04 -11.07 -5.88
N ALA A 108 -10.40 -12.10 -5.32
CA ALA A 108 -10.44 -12.36 -3.89
C ALA A 108 -9.72 -11.25 -3.11
N VAL A 109 -10.28 -10.86 -1.97
CA VAL A 109 -9.68 -9.86 -1.06
C VAL A 109 -9.54 -10.46 0.33
N LEU A 110 -8.35 -10.35 0.91
CA LEU A 110 -8.06 -10.74 2.28
C LEU A 110 -7.61 -9.50 3.05
N ASP A 111 -8.27 -9.22 4.17
CA ASP A 111 -7.91 -8.11 5.05
C ASP A 111 -8.16 -8.48 6.51
N LYS A 112 -7.20 -8.22 7.37
CA LYS A 112 -7.26 -8.58 8.80
C LYS A 112 -8.35 -7.81 9.56
N TYR A 113 -8.62 -6.58 9.18
CA TYR A 113 -9.46 -5.64 9.92
C TYR A 113 -10.76 -5.28 9.22
N GLU A 114 -10.82 -5.42 7.90
CA GLU A 114 -11.99 -5.08 7.10
C GLU A 114 -13.01 -6.22 7.12
N THR A 115 -14.25 -5.88 7.47
CA THR A 115 -15.36 -6.85 7.59
C THR A 115 -16.43 -6.65 6.50
N ALA A 116 -16.09 -5.95 5.43
CA ALA A 116 -17.01 -5.74 4.31
C ALA A 116 -17.43 -7.06 3.66
N SER A 117 -18.60 -7.07 3.04
CA SER A 117 -19.10 -8.25 2.32
C SER A 117 -18.17 -8.62 1.17
N GLY A 118 -17.77 -9.89 1.08
CA GLY A 118 -16.85 -10.41 0.07
C GLY A 118 -15.38 -10.33 0.45
N VAL A 119 -15.04 -9.74 1.60
CA VAL A 119 -13.67 -9.73 2.15
C VAL A 119 -13.47 -10.94 3.05
N ILE A 120 -12.36 -11.65 2.87
CA ILE A 120 -11.88 -12.70 3.76
C ILE A 120 -11.21 -12.01 4.95
N ASN A 121 -11.88 -12.02 6.10
CA ASN A 121 -11.39 -11.34 7.29
C ASN A 121 -10.45 -12.23 8.09
N GLU A 122 -9.20 -12.31 7.65
CA GLU A 122 -8.15 -13.19 8.20
C GLU A 122 -6.78 -12.50 8.15
N ASP A 123 -5.86 -12.95 9.01
CA ASP A 123 -4.46 -12.51 8.98
C ASP A 123 -3.68 -13.35 7.98
N ILE A 124 -3.03 -12.71 7.01
CA ILE A 124 -2.24 -13.39 5.96
C ILE A 124 -1.17 -14.32 6.54
N THR A 125 -0.62 -14.00 7.70
CA THR A 125 0.45 -14.80 8.33
C THR A 125 -0.06 -16.12 8.89
N THR A 126 -1.35 -16.24 9.14
CA THR A 126 -1.99 -17.44 9.74
C THR A 126 -3.06 -18.06 8.86
N TRP A 127 -3.50 -17.35 7.81
CA TRP A 127 -4.53 -17.84 6.91
C TRP A 127 -4.13 -19.13 6.22
N GLN A 128 -5.05 -20.11 6.26
CA GLN A 128 -4.86 -21.43 5.66
C GLN A 128 -5.82 -21.60 4.50
N THR A 129 -5.29 -21.90 3.31
CA THR A 129 -6.09 -22.21 2.14
C THR A 129 -5.33 -23.15 1.20
N GLU A 130 -6.08 -23.96 0.46
CA GLU A 130 -5.56 -24.79 -0.62
C GLU A 130 -5.46 -24.02 -1.95
N GLU A 131 -6.06 -22.84 -1.99
CA GLU A 131 -6.05 -21.99 -3.18
C GLU A 131 -4.66 -21.47 -3.50
N ARG A 132 -4.39 -21.33 -4.80
CA ARG A 132 -3.14 -20.76 -5.30
C ARG A 132 -3.44 -19.68 -6.33
N PHE A 133 -2.62 -18.63 -6.32
CA PHE A 133 -2.84 -17.42 -7.08
C PHE A 133 -1.72 -17.19 -8.09
N ASP A 134 -2.09 -16.65 -9.24
CA ASP A 134 -1.14 -16.22 -10.27
C ASP A 134 -0.55 -14.85 -9.93
N LEU A 135 -1.38 -13.99 -9.29
CA LEU A 135 -0.98 -12.69 -8.78
C LEU A 135 -1.50 -12.51 -7.35
N ILE A 136 -0.62 -12.12 -6.44
CA ILE A 136 -1.00 -11.53 -5.16
C ILE A 136 -0.60 -10.07 -5.21
N LEU A 137 -1.54 -9.17 -4.93
CA LEU A 137 -1.34 -7.73 -4.97
C LEU A 137 -1.57 -7.14 -3.59
N SER A 138 -0.72 -6.20 -3.18
CA SER A 138 -0.93 -5.47 -1.93
C SER A 138 -0.51 -4.01 -2.08
N ILE A 139 -1.41 -3.12 -1.75
CA ILE A 139 -1.24 -1.68 -1.92
C ILE A 139 -1.16 -1.02 -0.55
N SER A 140 0.02 -0.50 -0.19
CA SER A 140 0.27 0.17 1.10
C SER A 140 -0.42 -0.53 2.28
N THR A 141 -0.02 -1.76 2.53
CA THR A 141 -0.53 -2.59 3.63
C THR A 141 0.63 -3.16 4.44
N PHE A 142 1.72 -3.56 3.77
CA PHE A 142 2.85 -4.22 4.42
C PHE A 142 3.60 -3.32 5.41
N GLU A 143 3.57 -2.00 5.21
CA GLU A 143 4.15 -1.04 6.16
C GLU A 143 3.43 -1.01 7.52
N HIS A 144 2.18 -1.47 7.57
CA HIS A 144 1.40 -1.54 8.81
C HIS A 144 1.64 -2.83 9.60
N ILE A 145 2.10 -3.90 8.92
CA ILE A 145 2.27 -5.22 9.53
C ILE A 145 3.30 -5.18 10.65
N GLY A 146 2.87 -5.52 11.86
CA GLY A 146 3.69 -5.55 13.07
C GLY A 146 4.17 -4.18 13.56
N PHE A 147 3.74 -3.09 12.92
CA PHE A 147 4.12 -1.73 13.29
C PHE A 147 2.97 -0.94 13.92
N ASP A 148 1.79 -1.04 13.36
CA ASP A 148 0.57 -0.42 13.91
C ASP A 148 -0.19 -1.37 14.85
N ASP A 149 0.19 -2.65 14.89
CA ASP A 149 -0.28 -3.60 15.88
C ASP A 149 0.38 -3.29 17.24
N ASP A 150 -0.38 -3.23 18.33
CA ASP A 150 0.13 -2.97 19.70
C ASP A 150 1.04 -4.09 20.26
N ALA A 151 1.45 -5.05 19.45
CA ALA A 151 2.32 -6.15 19.88
C ALA A 151 3.78 -5.68 19.98
N PRO A 152 4.40 -5.68 21.16
CA PRO A 152 5.79 -5.32 21.31
C PRO A 152 6.69 -6.32 20.60
N GLY A 153 7.53 -5.81 19.73
CA GLY A 153 8.69 -6.53 19.18
C GLY A 153 8.51 -7.04 17.75
N GLY A 154 9.39 -6.59 16.88
CA GLY A 154 9.74 -7.28 15.65
C GLY A 154 8.82 -7.08 14.46
N SER A 155 8.57 -5.84 14.03
CA SER A 155 7.83 -5.64 12.78
C SER A 155 8.54 -6.26 11.57
N ALA A 156 9.88 -6.30 11.58
CA ALA A 156 10.68 -6.91 10.52
C ALA A 156 10.34 -8.39 10.31
N ASP A 157 10.32 -9.20 11.38
CA ASP A 157 10.02 -10.63 11.30
C ASP A 157 8.59 -10.88 10.82
N LYS A 158 7.62 -10.06 11.26
CA LYS A 158 6.23 -10.17 10.81
C LYS A 158 6.07 -9.81 9.34
N ILE A 159 6.75 -8.77 8.87
CA ILE A 159 6.77 -8.38 7.45
C ILE A 159 7.31 -9.52 6.60
N LEU A 160 8.46 -10.09 6.98
CA LEU A 160 9.08 -11.21 6.26
C LEU A 160 8.19 -12.47 6.30
N ALA A 161 7.53 -12.73 7.44
CA ALA A 161 6.57 -13.84 7.55
C ALA A 161 5.36 -13.64 6.63
N ALA A 162 4.83 -12.41 6.52
CA ALA A 162 3.73 -12.09 5.61
C ALA A 162 4.13 -12.24 4.13
N ILE A 163 5.34 -11.78 3.76
CA ILE A 163 5.89 -12.00 2.42
C ILE A 163 6.02 -13.49 2.13
N ALA A 164 6.59 -14.26 3.06
CA ALA A 164 6.73 -15.70 2.91
C ALA A 164 5.37 -16.42 2.79
N ALA A 165 4.37 -16.01 3.58
CA ALA A 165 3.01 -16.54 3.50
C ALA A 165 2.39 -16.26 2.12
N CYS A 166 2.47 -15.03 1.63
CA CYS A 166 2.01 -14.69 0.28
C CYS A 166 2.72 -15.53 -0.79
N ARG A 167 4.06 -15.62 -0.73
CA ARG A 167 4.83 -16.40 -1.72
C ARG A 167 4.45 -17.88 -1.74
N ASN A 168 4.13 -18.47 -0.58
CA ASN A 168 3.67 -19.86 -0.47
C ASN A 168 2.27 -20.08 -1.08
N LEU A 169 1.49 -19.02 -1.25
CA LEU A 169 0.19 -19.07 -1.92
C LEU A 169 0.28 -18.85 -3.43
N LEU A 170 1.46 -18.55 -3.96
CA LEU A 170 1.64 -18.39 -5.40
C LEU A 170 1.63 -19.74 -6.12
N LYS A 171 1.09 -19.74 -7.34
CA LYS A 171 1.31 -20.81 -8.31
C LYS A 171 2.77 -20.78 -8.81
N PRO A 172 3.29 -21.87 -9.40
CA PRO A 172 4.53 -21.78 -10.16
C PRO A 172 4.43 -20.65 -11.21
N GLN A 173 5.45 -19.76 -11.26
CA GLN A 173 5.48 -18.54 -12.08
C GLN A 173 4.53 -17.41 -11.64
N GLY A 174 3.75 -17.61 -10.55
CA GLY A 174 2.99 -16.54 -9.94
C GLY A 174 3.89 -15.49 -9.29
N ARG A 175 3.34 -14.31 -9.05
CA ARG A 175 4.08 -13.21 -8.42
C ARG A 175 3.28 -12.54 -7.31
N LEU A 176 4.01 -12.08 -6.30
CA LEU A 176 3.53 -11.11 -5.34
C LEU A 176 4.03 -9.73 -5.78
N ALA A 177 3.13 -8.75 -5.91
CA ALA A 177 3.46 -7.35 -6.14
C ALA A 177 2.96 -6.50 -4.98
N ILE A 178 3.85 -5.74 -4.36
CA ILE A 178 3.49 -4.84 -3.26
C ILE A 178 3.90 -3.41 -3.56
N THR A 179 3.13 -2.45 -3.06
CA THR A 179 3.57 -1.06 -2.96
C THR A 179 3.70 -0.68 -1.49
N VAL A 180 4.77 -0.02 -1.13
CA VAL A 180 5.00 0.45 0.23
C VAL A 180 5.57 1.87 0.26
N PRO A 181 5.03 2.77 1.11
CA PRO A 181 5.57 4.10 1.32
C PRO A 181 6.87 4.01 2.12
N LEU A 182 7.91 4.71 1.66
CA LEU A 182 9.16 4.85 2.40
C LEU A 182 9.04 5.90 3.50
N GLY A 183 9.79 5.72 4.57
CA GLY A 183 9.80 6.61 5.73
C GLY A 183 8.62 6.45 6.67
N TYR A 184 7.71 5.50 6.43
CA TYR A 184 6.57 5.23 7.29
C TYR A 184 6.92 4.24 8.41
N ASN A 185 7.45 3.08 8.06
CA ASN A 185 7.87 2.03 8.99
C ASN A 185 9.40 1.89 8.98
N PRO A 186 10.10 2.30 10.07
CA PRO A 186 11.56 2.27 10.11
C PRO A 186 12.17 0.87 9.99
N GLU A 187 11.44 -0.19 10.42
CA GLU A 187 11.92 -1.56 10.28
C GLU A 187 11.85 -2.02 8.82
N LEU A 188 10.75 -1.70 8.13
CA LEU A 188 10.62 -1.96 6.69
C LEU A 188 11.68 -1.20 5.90
N ASP A 189 11.89 0.08 6.20
CA ASP A 189 12.93 0.89 5.57
C ASP A 189 14.32 0.25 5.76
N ARG A 190 14.63 -0.27 6.96
CA ARG A 190 15.89 -0.99 7.22
C ARG A 190 16.02 -2.27 6.41
N LEU A 191 14.96 -3.08 6.30
CA LEU A 191 14.97 -4.28 5.45
C LEU A 191 15.28 -3.92 4.00
N ILE A 192 14.64 -2.88 3.49
CA ILE A 192 14.88 -2.35 2.15
C ILE A 192 16.34 -1.88 2.04
N GLU A 193 16.82 -1.02 2.94
CA GLU A 193 18.19 -0.47 2.93
C GLU A 193 19.28 -1.55 2.90
N ARG A 194 19.06 -2.65 3.61
CA ARG A 194 20.02 -3.75 3.71
C ARG A 194 19.87 -4.81 2.63
N ASN A 195 18.92 -4.66 1.70
CA ASN A 195 18.52 -5.72 0.76
C ASN A 195 18.07 -7.01 1.46
N GLU A 196 17.45 -6.89 2.62
CA GLU A 196 16.96 -8.01 3.43
C GLU A 196 15.45 -8.26 3.23
N LEU A 197 14.76 -7.40 2.47
CA LEU A 197 13.35 -7.60 2.13
C LEU A 197 13.15 -8.81 1.20
N GLY A 198 14.14 -9.09 0.34
CA GLY A 198 14.19 -10.28 -0.52
C GLY A 198 13.35 -10.16 -1.79
N GLU A 199 13.11 -8.94 -2.26
CA GLU A 199 12.43 -8.70 -3.53
C GLU A 199 13.29 -9.15 -4.73
N ASP A 200 12.66 -9.80 -5.70
CA ASP A 200 13.31 -10.21 -6.95
C ASP A 200 13.48 -9.01 -7.90
N ARG A 201 12.54 -8.07 -7.84
CA ARG A 201 12.55 -6.82 -8.62
C ARG A 201 11.98 -5.66 -7.80
N GLY A 202 12.57 -4.47 -7.95
CA GLY A 202 12.12 -3.27 -7.25
C GLY A 202 12.21 -2.00 -8.10
N TRP A 203 11.18 -1.16 -8.04
CA TRP A 203 11.13 0.16 -8.68
C TRP A 203 10.77 1.20 -7.65
N PHE A 204 11.38 2.36 -7.77
CA PHE A 204 11.19 3.44 -6.82
C PHE A 204 10.53 4.63 -7.50
N LEU A 205 9.49 5.16 -6.88
CA LEU A 205 8.84 6.39 -7.30
C LEU A 205 9.12 7.48 -6.26
N LEU A 206 9.56 8.64 -6.73
CA LEU A 206 9.84 9.80 -5.88
C LEU A 206 8.93 10.97 -6.27
N ARG A 207 8.40 11.63 -5.26
CA ARG A 207 7.51 12.77 -5.41
C ARG A 207 8.32 14.06 -5.51
N HIS A 208 8.35 14.65 -6.69
CA HIS A 208 9.07 15.91 -6.98
C HIS A 208 8.22 17.17 -6.79
N GLY A 209 6.92 17.02 -6.79
CA GLY A 209 5.96 18.12 -6.63
C GLY A 209 4.65 17.63 -6.02
N PRO A 210 3.72 18.52 -5.68
CA PRO A 210 2.47 18.14 -5.00
C PRO A 210 1.69 17.02 -5.70
N ARG A 211 1.86 16.88 -7.03
CA ARG A 211 1.21 15.89 -7.88
C ARG A 211 2.13 15.40 -8.99
N GLU A 212 3.43 15.41 -8.75
CA GLU A 212 4.44 14.98 -9.72
C GLU A 212 5.25 13.83 -9.14
N TRP A 213 5.15 12.67 -9.76
CA TRP A 213 5.88 11.47 -9.40
C TRP A 213 6.78 11.03 -10.54
N LYS A 214 7.96 10.54 -10.21
CA LYS A 214 8.93 10.04 -11.19
C LYS A 214 9.52 8.73 -10.71
N GLU A 215 9.71 7.81 -11.64
CA GLU A 215 10.54 6.65 -11.40
C GLU A 215 11.99 7.11 -11.30
N VAL A 216 12.68 6.67 -10.26
CA VAL A 216 14.05 7.08 -9.93
C VAL A 216 14.89 5.88 -9.51
N ALA A 217 16.20 6.05 -9.49
CA ALA A 217 17.09 5.05 -8.92
C ALA A 217 16.90 4.96 -7.38
N ARG A 218 17.09 3.75 -6.84
CA ARG A 218 16.93 3.45 -5.41
C ARG A 218 17.57 4.49 -4.48
N HIS A 219 18.84 4.84 -4.74
CA HIS A 219 19.59 5.78 -3.89
C HIS A 219 18.98 7.18 -3.82
N GLN A 220 18.11 7.56 -4.76
CA GLN A 220 17.42 8.85 -4.77
C GLN A 220 16.13 8.82 -3.93
N ALA A 221 15.53 7.64 -3.76
CA ALA A 221 14.31 7.46 -3.00
C ALA A 221 14.57 7.13 -1.52
N MET A 222 15.66 6.40 -1.23
CA MET A 222 16.01 6.01 0.12
C MET A 222 16.28 7.21 1.03
N GLY A 223 15.83 7.10 2.29
CA GLY A 223 15.95 8.18 3.27
C GLY A 223 14.93 9.32 3.09
N THR A 224 14.01 9.21 2.14
CA THR A 224 12.93 10.19 1.97
C THR A 224 11.96 10.10 3.15
N PRO A 225 11.76 11.20 3.91
CA PRO A 225 10.88 11.16 5.06
C PRO A 225 9.40 11.10 4.65
N PHE A 226 8.60 10.33 5.38
CA PHE A 226 7.15 10.37 5.28
C PHE A 226 6.60 11.72 5.77
N GLY A 227 5.61 12.27 5.08
CA GLY A 227 4.95 13.52 5.47
C GLY A 227 5.70 14.81 5.12
N ARG A 228 6.90 14.74 4.54
CA ARG A 228 7.72 15.90 4.15
C ARG A 228 8.48 15.62 2.85
N PRO A 229 8.62 16.63 1.95
CA PRO A 229 8.09 17.99 2.00
C PRO A 229 6.58 18.08 1.76
N PHE A 230 5.96 17.02 1.21
CA PHE A 230 4.51 16.97 0.98
C PHE A 230 3.86 16.05 2.02
N PRO A 231 2.56 16.26 2.33
CA PRO A 231 1.81 15.35 3.21
C PRO A 231 1.81 13.92 2.66
N PHE A 232 1.75 12.94 3.57
CA PHE A 232 1.75 11.51 3.26
C PHE A 232 3.08 11.04 2.64
N ALA A 233 3.05 9.98 1.82
CA ALA A 233 4.28 9.46 1.22
C ALA A 233 4.91 10.42 0.21
N ASN A 234 6.22 10.47 0.24
CA ASN A 234 7.04 11.22 -0.70
C ASN A 234 7.94 10.31 -1.56
N ALA A 235 8.06 9.06 -1.16
CA ALA A 235 8.67 8.01 -1.97
C ALA A 235 7.94 6.69 -1.76
N LEU A 236 7.92 5.85 -2.79
CA LEU A 236 7.32 4.51 -2.81
C LEU A 236 8.33 3.52 -3.36
N LEU A 237 8.30 2.31 -2.80
CA LEU A 237 8.83 1.11 -3.44
C LEU A 237 7.68 0.32 -4.05
N VAL A 238 7.84 -0.11 -5.29
CA VAL A 238 7.06 -1.18 -5.90
C VAL A 238 7.96 -2.40 -5.96
N ALA A 239 7.64 -3.45 -5.23
CA ALA A 239 8.45 -4.66 -5.17
C ALA A 239 7.68 -5.85 -5.71
N GLU A 240 8.37 -6.71 -6.48
CA GLU A 240 7.86 -7.99 -6.94
C GLU A 240 8.68 -9.14 -6.36
N PHE A 241 7.98 -10.21 -5.99
CA PHE A 241 8.56 -11.45 -5.51
C PHE A 241 7.98 -12.61 -6.33
N ASP A 242 8.85 -13.50 -6.77
CA ASP A 242 8.45 -14.70 -7.49
C ASP A 242 8.04 -15.82 -6.51
N ALA A 243 7.33 -16.82 -7.01
CA ALA A 243 7.05 -18.03 -6.23
C ALA A 243 8.35 -18.66 -5.71
N PRO A 244 8.34 -19.29 -4.53
CA PRO A 244 9.51 -20.02 -4.06
C PRO A 244 9.83 -21.19 -5.01
N ASN A 245 11.11 -21.43 -5.25
CA ASN A 245 11.60 -22.56 -6.06
C ASN A 245 11.35 -23.91 -5.37
#